data_57f045805b1b9ac764ae8e79fd227d27
#
_entry.id   57f045805b1b9ac764ae8e79fd227d27
#
_cell.length_a   1.000
_cell.length_b   1.000
_cell.length_c   1.000
_cell.angle_alpha   90.00
_cell.angle_beta   90.00
_cell.angle_gamma   90.00
#
_symmetry.space_group_name_H-M   'P 1'
#
loop_
_entity.id
_entity.type
_entity.pdbx_description
1 polymer ?
#
loop_
_entity_poly.entity_id
_entity_poly.type
_entity_poly.pdbx_seq_one_letter_code
_entity_poly.pdbx_strand_id
1 'polypeptide(L)'
;GQKILRYNKKRFIYLISPSKIEKNFFKNLKEVLKQKKTSFFQLRLKKNSFKKKLIIGRKIQKICKKFKVKFIINDDVYLAKKLNADGCHLGQSDMKIREARKLIGKKIIGITCHNSIKLAKTAIKNKADYLAFGAFNLSKTKKVKYKASISLLKKAQKITNTPIVVIGGINFNNYKNLLLNKANFLAISGYIWKNKKLKPKNAIKKLI
;
A
#
# COMPACT_ATOMS: atom_id res chain seq x y z
N GLY A 1 -0.10 3.90 16.94
CA GLY A 1 0.59 4.45 15.88
C GLY A 1 1.95 3.94 15.50
N GLN A 2 2.99 4.63 15.92
CA GLN A 2 4.37 4.36 15.45
C GLN A 2 4.89 2.96 15.78
N LYS A 3 4.41 2.33 16.84
CA LYS A 3 4.81 0.95 17.21
C LYS A 3 4.32 -0.10 16.19
N ILE A 4 3.23 0.18 15.47
CA ILE A 4 2.62 -0.75 14.51
C ILE A 4 3.38 -0.70 13.17
N LEU A 5 4.01 0.43 12.84
CA LEU A 5 4.70 0.66 11.58
C LEU A 5 6.22 0.70 11.74
N ARG A 6 6.78 -0.23 12.52
CA ARG A 6 8.24 -0.34 12.61
C ARG A 6 8.84 -0.56 11.23
N TYR A 7 9.62 0.42 10.78
CA TYR A 7 10.31 0.33 9.51
C TYR A 7 11.41 -0.73 9.58
N ASN A 8 11.31 -1.70 8.70
CA ASN A 8 12.35 -2.69 8.48
C ASN A 8 12.87 -2.49 7.05
N LYS A 9 14.11 -2.04 6.91
CA LYS A 9 14.74 -1.77 5.61
C LYS A 9 14.69 -2.96 4.64
N LYS A 10 14.63 -4.20 5.16
CA LYS A 10 14.52 -5.42 4.35
C LYS A 10 13.10 -5.68 3.86
N ARG A 11 12.07 -5.11 4.50
CA ARG A 11 10.65 -5.30 4.17
C ARG A 11 10.04 -3.98 3.70
N PHE A 12 10.62 -3.42 2.67
CA PHE A 12 10.21 -2.12 2.16
C PHE A 12 9.02 -2.19 1.20
N ILE A 13 8.51 -3.37 0.88
CA ILE A 13 7.45 -3.52 -0.11
C ILE A 13 6.07 -3.43 0.53
N TYR A 14 5.25 -2.58 -0.05
CA TYR A 14 3.83 -2.43 0.20
C TYR A 14 3.11 -2.99 -1.04
N LEU A 15 2.61 -4.23 -0.95
CA LEU A 15 1.95 -4.86 -2.09
C LEU A 15 0.53 -4.35 -2.24
N ILE A 16 0.12 -4.07 -3.47
CA ILE A 16 -1.27 -3.80 -3.81
C ILE A 16 -1.75 -4.96 -4.68
N SER A 17 -2.93 -5.50 -4.37
CA SER A 17 -3.51 -6.60 -5.12
C SER A 17 -3.76 -6.22 -6.58
N PRO A 18 -3.81 -7.20 -7.49
CA PRO A 18 -4.34 -6.94 -8.82
C PRO A 18 -5.82 -6.60 -8.72
N SER A 19 -6.37 -5.96 -9.75
CA SER A 19 -7.78 -5.57 -9.78
C SER A 19 -8.73 -6.75 -9.81
N LYS A 20 -8.27 -7.91 -10.29
CA LYS A 20 -9.02 -9.15 -10.38
C LYS A 20 -8.23 -10.29 -9.72
N ILE A 21 -8.87 -11.01 -8.83
CA ILE A 21 -8.27 -12.16 -8.14
C ILE A 21 -8.59 -13.42 -8.93
N GLU A 22 -7.58 -13.97 -9.59
CA GLU A 22 -7.69 -15.21 -10.35
C GLU A 22 -7.36 -16.42 -9.48
N LYS A 23 -7.64 -17.62 -10.00
CA LYS A 23 -7.52 -18.88 -9.26
C LYS A 23 -6.11 -19.12 -8.70
N ASN A 24 -5.07 -18.77 -9.46
CA ASN A 24 -3.68 -18.99 -9.05
C ASN A 24 -3.11 -17.88 -8.15
N PHE A 25 -3.89 -16.83 -7.87
CA PHE A 25 -3.44 -15.69 -7.08
C PHE A 25 -2.97 -16.10 -5.69
N PHE A 26 -3.72 -16.94 -5.00
CA PHE A 26 -3.41 -17.33 -3.62
C PHE A 26 -2.08 -18.08 -3.52
N LYS A 27 -1.80 -18.95 -4.48
CA LYS A 27 -0.51 -19.65 -4.58
C LYS A 27 0.62 -18.65 -4.80
N ASN A 28 0.44 -17.74 -5.75
CA ASN A 28 1.43 -16.71 -6.07
C ASN A 28 1.67 -15.78 -4.87
N LEU A 29 0.61 -15.40 -4.15
CA LEU A 29 0.74 -14.57 -2.95
C LEU A 29 1.61 -15.25 -1.90
N LYS A 30 1.37 -16.51 -1.61
CA LYS A 30 2.20 -17.29 -0.66
C LYS A 30 3.67 -17.28 -1.07
N GLU A 31 3.96 -17.51 -2.34
CA GLU A 31 5.33 -17.53 -2.87
C GLU A 31 6.00 -16.16 -2.76
N VAL A 32 5.25 -15.09 -3.02
CA VAL A 32 5.75 -13.71 -2.91
C VAL A 32 6.04 -13.35 -1.45
N LEU A 33 5.13 -13.64 -0.54
CA LEU A 33 5.29 -13.31 0.88
C LEU A 33 6.39 -14.14 1.56
N LYS A 34 6.65 -15.33 1.08
CA LYS A 34 7.78 -16.17 1.52
C LYS A 34 9.13 -15.46 1.37
N GLN A 35 9.25 -14.52 0.44
CA GLN A 35 10.51 -13.82 0.17
C GLN A 35 10.89 -12.81 1.27
N LYS A 36 10.00 -12.58 2.23
CA LYS A 36 10.23 -11.74 3.42
C LYS A 36 10.62 -10.30 3.10
N LYS A 37 10.09 -9.75 2.03
CA LYS A 37 10.33 -8.34 1.62
C LYS A 37 9.12 -7.44 1.78
N THR A 38 7.97 -8.01 2.15
CA THR A 38 6.68 -7.32 2.20
C THR A 38 6.26 -7.04 3.63
N SER A 39 5.93 -5.78 3.91
CA SER A 39 5.36 -5.34 5.19
C SER A 39 3.85 -5.21 5.16
N PHE A 40 3.31 -4.81 4.01
CA PHE A 40 1.88 -4.55 3.83
C PHE A 40 1.34 -5.22 2.59
N PHE A 41 0.08 -5.62 2.67
CA PHE A 41 -0.71 -6.03 1.52
C PHE A 41 -2.04 -5.27 1.54
N GLN A 42 -2.31 -4.48 0.50
CA GLN A 42 -3.58 -3.78 0.35
C GLN A 42 -4.48 -4.53 -0.61
N LEU A 43 -5.67 -4.87 -0.15
CA LEU A 43 -6.71 -5.46 -0.98
C LEU A 43 -7.49 -4.34 -1.67
N ARG A 44 -7.37 -4.26 -2.99
CA ARG A 44 -8.01 -3.25 -3.82
C ARG A 44 -8.85 -3.92 -4.92
N LEU A 45 -10.13 -4.14 -4.62
CA LEU A 45 -11.09 -4.75 -5.55
C LEU A 45 -12.24 -3.76 -5.79
N LYS A 46 -12.33 -3.22 -7.00
CA LYS A 46 -13.33 -2.17 -7.30
C LYS A 46 -14.67 -2.68 -7.78
N LYS A 47 -14.71 -3.86 -8.41
CA LYS A 47 -15.91 -4.38 -9.09
C LYS A 47 -16.61 -5.53 -8.37
N ASN A 48 -16.14 -5.93 -7.21
CA ASN A 48 -16.71 -7.05 -6.48
C ASN A 48 -17.76 -6.60 -5.48
N SER A 49 -18.76 -7.44 -5.25
CA SER A 49 -19.75 -7.23 -4.18
C SER A 49 -19.06 -7.28 -2.81
N PHE A 50 -19.71 -6.70 -1.80
CA PHE A 50 -19.24 -6.76 -0.42
C PHE A 50 -19.02 -8.21 0.04
N LYS A 51 -19.98 -9.10 -0.27
CA LYS A 51 -19.91 -10.52 0.07
C LYS A 51 -18.67 -11.20 -0.55
N LYS A 52 -18.40 -10.96 -1.83
CA LYS A 52 -17.20 -11.50 -2.51
C LYS A 52 -15.91 -10.95 -1.91
N LYS A 53 -15.86 -9.65 -1.65
CA LYS A 53 -14.71 -9.02 -1.00
C LYS A 53 -14.44 -9.61 0.38
N LEU A 54 -15.49 -9.93 1.12
CA LEU A 54 -15.38 -10.55 2.43
C LEU A 54 -14.78 -11.96 2.33
N ILE A 55 -15.26 -12.78 1.40
CA ILE A 55 -14.76 -14.15 1.19
C ILE A 55 -13.29 -14.13 0.75
N ILE A 56 -12.96 -13.33 -0.26
CA ILE A 56 -11.59 -13.18 -0.77
C ILE A 56 -10.69 -12.61 0.32
N GLY A 57 -11.17 -11.58 1.01
CA GLY A 57 -10.45 -10.91 2.08
C GLY A 57 -10.06 -11.87 3.22
N ARG A 58 -10.95 -12.76 3.63
CA ARG A 58 -10.66 -13.74 4.69
C ARG A 58 -9.54 -14.69 4.28
N LYS A 59 -9.55 -15.16 3.03
CA LYS A 59 -8.50 -16.05 2.51
C LYS A 59 -7.13 -15.35 2.48
N ILE A 60 -7.10 -14.12 1.99
CA ILE A 60 -5.88 -13.32 1.92
C ILE A 60 -5.38 -12.97 3.31
N GLN A 61 -6.28 -12.60 4.22
CA GLN A 61 -5.95 -12.26 5.60
C GLN A 61 -5.21 -13.39 6.32
N LYS A 62 -5.66 -14.63 6.14
CA LYS A 62 -4.99 -15.81 6.71
C LYS A 62 -3.55 -15.95 6.19
N ILE A 63 -3.36 -15.73 4.91
CA ILE A 63 -2.03 -15.80 4.29
C ILE A 63 -1.14 -14.68 4.83
N CYS A 64 -1.64 -13.45 4.87
CA CYS A 64 -0.90 -12.31 5.41
C CYS A 64 -0.48 -12.55 6.86
N LYS A 65 -1.39 -13.05 7.69
CA LYS A 65 -1.12 -13.34 9.10
C LYS A 65 -0.01 -14.37 9.25
N LYS A 66 -0.03 -15.43 8.45
CA LYS A 66 1.00 -16.48 8.46
C LYS A 66 2.39 -15.90 8.20
N PHE A 67 2.52 -14.95 7.29
CA PHE A 67 3.79 -14.35 6.90
C PHE A 67 4.09 -13.04 7.61
N LYS A 68 3.29 -12.67 8.63
CA LYS A 68 3.46 -11.42 9.41
C LYS A 68 3.41 -10.16 8.55
N VAL A 69 2.52 -10.14 7.58
CA VAL A 69 2.25 -9.01 6.69
C VAL A 69 0.96 -8.32 7.14
N LYS A 70 0.99 -6.99 7.25
CA LYS A 70 -0.19 -6.21 7.64
C LYS A 70 -1.19 -6.17 6.49
N PHE A 71 -2.43 -6.54 6.80
CA PHE A 71 -3.53 -6.61 5.84
C PHE A 71 -4.35 -5.32 5.87
N ILE A 72 -4.36 -4.60 4.76
CA ILE A 72 -4.98 -3.28 4.60
C ILE A 72 -6.12 -3.36 3.58
N ILE A 73 -7.26 -2.75 3.90
CA ILE A 73 -8.39 -2.66 2.99
C ILE A 73 -8.42 -1.29 2.32
N ASN A 74 -8.54 -1.27 1.00
CA ASN A 74 -8.67 -0.03 0.25
C ASN A 74 -10.10 0.52 0.35
N ASP A 75 -10.25 1.78 0.72
CA ASP A 75 -11.48 2.61 0.71
C ASP A 75 -12.58 2.20 1.70
N ASP A 76 -12.86 0.92 1.86
CA ASP A 76 -14.04 0.41 2.54
C ASP A 76 -13.77 0.14 4.03
N VAL A 77 -14.10 1.11 4.87
CA VAL A 77 -13.89 1.02 6.32
C VAL A 77 -14.80 -0.04 6.96
N TYR A 78 -16.01 -0.21 6.46
CA TYR A 78 -16.95 -1.23 6.97
C TYR A 78 -16.41 -2.64 6.70
N LEU A 79 -15.82 -2.86 5.54
CA LEU A 79 -15.17 -4.13 5.21
C LEU A 79 -13.96 -4.37 6.12
N ALA A 80 -13.14 -3.34 6.34
CA ALA A 80 -12.01 -3.41 7.26
C ALA A 80 -12.45 -3.80 8.67
N LYS A 81 -13.53 -3.21 9.16
CA LYS A 81 -14.12 -3.54 10.46
C LYS A 81 -14.61 -4.98 10.50
N LYS A 82 -15.38 -5.40 9.49
CA LYS A 82 -15.96 -6.75 9.41
C LYS A 82 -14.90 -7.84 9.39
N LEU A 83 -13.81 -7.61 8.67
CA LEU A 83 -12.67 -8.52 8.60
C LEU A 83 -11.74 -8.43 9.81
N ASN A 84 -11.90 -7.43 10.64
CA ASN A 84 -10.90 -7.07 11.65
C ASN A 84 -9.50 -6.96 11.02
N ALA A 85 -9.43 -6.27 9.88
CA ALA A 85 -8.19 -6.04 9.16
C ALA A 85 -7.21 -5.20 10.00
N ASP A 86 -5.94 -5.24 9.66
CA ASP A 86 -4.92 -4.42 10.34
C ASP A 86 -5.11 -2.93 10.11
N GLY A 87 -5.80 -2.55 9.05
CA GLY A 87 -6.13 -1.16 8.78
C GLY A 87 -6.85 -0.94 7.46
N CYS A 88 -6.96 0.32 7.10
CA CYS A 88 -7.53 0.75 5.84
C CYS A 88 -6.71 1.87 5.21
N HIS A 89 -6.86 2.02 3.90
CA HIS A 89 -6.25 3.08 3.13
C HIS A 89 -7.35 3.96 2.52
N LEU A 90 -7.31 5.26 2.79
CA LEU A 90 -8.34 6.19 2.38
C LEU A 90 -7.82 7.25 1.39
N GLY A 91 -8.56 7.44 0.31
CA GLY A 91 -8.36 8.55 -0.61
C GLY A 91 -9.10 9.82 -0.15
N GLN A 92 -8.93 10.90 -0.90
CA GLN A 92 -9.48 12.21 -0.54
C GLN A 92 -11.01 12.27 -0.62
N SER A 93 -11.63 11.41 -1.43
CA SER A 93 -13.09 11.34 -1.56
C SER A 93 -13.74 10.30 -0.66
N ASP A 94 -12.92 9.56 0.11
CA ASP A 94 -13.42 8.51 1.00
C ASP A 94 -13.79 9.05 2.39
N MET A 95 -14.17 8.14 3.29
CA MET A 95 -14.46 8.46 4.68
C MET A 95 -13.27 9.19 5.32
N LYS A 96 -13.53 10.21 6.13
CA LYS A 96 -12.48 10.96 6.83
C LYS A 96 -11.90 10.15 7.98
N ILE A 97 -10.64 10.42 8.33
CA ILE A 97 -9.92 9.69 9.40
C ILE A 97 -10.73 9.67 10.70
N ARG A 98 -11.28 10.80 11.12
CA ARG A 98 -12.03 10.90 12.38
C ARG A 98 -13.20 9.91 12.43
N GLU A 99 -13.95 9.79 11.33
CA GLU A 99 -15.08 8.86 11.25
C GLU A 99 -14.61 7.40 11.16
N ALA A 100 -13.54 7.14 10.39
CA ALA A 100 -12.95 5.82 10.30
C ALA A 100 -12.47 5.35 11.68
N ARG A 101 -11.86 6.24 12.48
CA ARG A 101 -11.44 5.94 13.86
C ARG A 101 -12.59 5.49 14.76
N LYS A 102 -13.78 6.03 14.57
CA LYS A 102 -14.98 5.59 15.33
C LYS A 102 -15.32 4.13 15.03
N LEU A 103 -15.02 3.65 13.82
CA LEU A 103 -15.36 2.30 13.39
C LEU A 103 -14.26 1.28 13.68
N ILE A 104 -13.00 1.65 13.44
CA ILE A 104 -11.87 0.71 13.53
C ILE A 104 -10.86 1.05 14.62
N GLY A 105 -11.08 2.14 15.36
CA GLY A 105 -10.24 2.52 16.51
C GLY A 105 -8.79 2.77 16.13
N LYS A 106 -7.86 2.11 16.84
CA LYS A 106 -6.40 2.31 16.70
C LYS A 106 -5.76 1.54 15.54
N LYS A 107 -6.56 0.93 14.68
CA LYS A 107 -6.05 0.25 13.49
C LYS A 107 -5.31 1.24 12.57
N ILE A 108 -4.48 0.70 11.68
CA ILE A 108 -3.70 1.52 10.75
C ILE A 108 -4.63 2.27 9.79
N ILE A 109 -4.45 3.58 9.66
CA ILE A 109 -5.13 4.37 8.64
C ILE A 109 -4.07 5.12 7.84
N GLY A 110 -3.98 4.79 6.55
CA GLY A 110 -3.14 5.50 5.59
C GLY A 110 -3.96 6.43 4.71
N ILE A 111 -3.35 7.52 4.29
CA ILE A 111 -4.03 8.56 3.51
C ILE A 111 -3.27 8.86 2.22
N THR A 112 -4.01 8.88 1.10
CA THR A 112 -3.51 9.35 -0.18
C THR A 112 -3.34 10.87 -0.14
N CYS A 113 -2.12 11.34 -0.36
CA CYS A 113 -1.80 12.76 -0.39
C CYS A 113 -1.47 13.28 -1.80
N HIS A 114 -1.57 12.42 -2.81
CA HIS A 114 -1.24 12.76 -4.20
C HIS A 114 0.17 13.39 -4.29
N ASN A 115 0.28 14.63 -4.73
CA ASN A 115 1.54 15.37 -4.79
C ASN A 115 1.49 16.65 -3.93
N SER A 116 0.71 16.65 -2.86
CA SER A 116 0.36 17.84 -2.10
C SER A 116 0.88 17.81 -0.66
N ILE A 117 1.74 18.74 -0.33
CA ILE A 117 2.20 18.97 1.05
C ILE A 117 1.03 19.44 1.93
N LYS A 118 0.10 20.21 1.36
CA LYS A 118 -1.10 20.65 2.09
C LYS A 118 -1.95 19.47 2.55
N LEU A 119 -2.19 18.49 1.67
CA LEU A 119 -2.92 17.28 2.02
C LEU A 119 -2.16 16.46 3.06
N ALA A 120 -0.82 16.41 2.94
CA ALA A 120 0.02 15.73 3.93
C ALA A 120 -0.11 16.37 5.31
N LYS A 121 -0.05 17.68 5.40
CA LYS A 121 -0.21 18.44 6.67
C LYS A 121 -1.57 18.16 7.31
N THR A 122 -2.64 18.11 6.52
CA THR A 122 -3.98 17.78 7.01
C THR A 122 -4.03 16.34 7.54
N ALA A 123 -3.46 15.39 6.82
CA ALA A 123 -3.40 13.99 7.25
C ALA A 123 -2.61 13.82 8.54
N ILE A 124 -1.47 14.51 8.67
CA ILE A 124 -0.64 14.50 9.89
C ILE A 124 -1.43 15.06 11.07
N LYS A 125 -2.11 16.19 10.89
CA LYS A 125 -2.95 16.82 11.92
C LYS A 125 -4.05 15.86 12.40
N ASN A 126 -4.62 15.07 11.50
CA ASN A 126 -5.66 14.09 11.81
C ASN A 126 -5.08 12.72 12.22
N LYS A 127 -3.78 12.64 12.46
CA LYS A 127 -3.09 11.46 12.99
C LYS A 127 -3.15 10.24 12.07
N ALA A 128 -2.94 10.44 10.78
CA ALA A 128 -2.73 9.35 9.83
C ALA A 128 -1.51 8.53 10.26
N ASP A 129 -1.58 7.21 10.08
CA ASP A 129 -0.46 6.32 10.43
C ASP A 129 0.61 6.27 9.34
N TYR A 130 0.24 6.51 8.10
CA TYR A 130 1.19 6.71 7.00
C TYR A 130 0.59 7.63 5.95
N LEU A 131 1.48 8.21 5.13
CA LEU A 131 1.12 9.08 4.02
C LEU A 131 1.54 8.41 2.72
N ALA A 132 0.68 8.47 1.69
CA ALA A 132 1.01 7.93 0.38
C ALA A 132 1.10 9.06 -0.65
N PHE A 133 2.23 9.15 -1.33
CA PHE A 133 2.46 10.11 -2.42
C PHE A 133 2.61 9.38 -3.75
N GLY A 134 2.08 9.92 -4.82
CA GLY A 134 2.17 9.39 -6.18
C GLY A 134 1.56 10.35 -7.20
N ALA A 135 1.79 10.08 -8.50
CA ALA A 135 2.61 8.96 -8.98
C ALA A 135 4.02 9.42 -9.30
N PHE A 136 5.01 8.62 -8.94
CA PHE A 136 6.42 8.97 -9.15
C PHE A 136 6.91 8.64 -10.56
N ASN A 137 6.41 7.55 -11.13
CA ASN A 137 6.81 7.13 -12.48
C ASN A 137 5.59 7.09 -13.37
N LEU A 138 5.70 7.65 -14.56
CA LEU A 138 4.60 7.71 -15.50
C LEU A 138 4.55 6.43 -16.34
N SER A 139 3.37 5.83 -16.42
CA SER A 139 3.09 4.79 -17.39
C SER A 139 2.71 5.42 -18.70
N LYS A 140 3.21 4.87 -19.81
CA LYS A 140 2.82 5.30 -21.18
C LYS A 140 1.32 5.09 -21.46
N THR A 141 0.67 4.21 -20.69
CA THR A 141 -0.72 3.78 -20.92
C THR A 141 -1.73 4.40 -19.98
N LYS A 142 -1.29 5.07 -18.91
CA LYS A 142 -2.18 5.72 -17.95
C LYS A 142 -1.92 7.21 -17.88
N LYS A 143 -2.96 8.00 -18.11
CA LYS A 143 -2.93 9.43 -17.81
C LYS A 143 -2.85 9.60 -16.30
N VAL A 144 -1.77 10.19 -15.82
CA VAL A 144 -1.55 10.45 -14.40
C VAL A 144 -2.00 11.87 -14.09
N LYS A 145 -2.99 12.01 -13.23
CA LYS A 145 -3.53 13.30 -12.80
C LYS A 145 -2.54 14.05 -11.91
N TYR A 146 -1.82 13.34 -11.05
CA TYR A 146 -0.87 13.92 -10.10
C TYR A 146 0.51 13.31 -10.32
N LYS A 147 1.52 14.19 -10.44
CA LYS A 147 2.93 13.78 -10.60
C LYS A 147 3.67 14.11 -9.32
N ALA A 148 4.27 13.10 -8.68
CA ALA A 148 5.10 13.29 -7.51
C ALA A 148 6.59 13.27 -7.91
N SER A 149 7.42 13.90 -7.10
CA SER A 149 8.86 14.03 -7.36
C SER A 149 9.68 13.75 -6.10
N ILE A 150 10.97 13.52 -6.29
CA ILE A 150 11.92 13.37 -5.17
C ILE A 150 11.95 14.65 -4.32
N SER A 151 11.82 15.82 -4.93
CA SER A 151 11.75 17.08 -4.21
C SER A 151 10.56 17.11 -3.24
N LEU A 152 9.39 16.64 -3.68
CA LEU A 152 8.20 16.51 -2.83
C LEU A 152 8.46 15.55 -1.66
N LEU A 153 9.07 14.41 -1.95
CA LEU A 153 9.41 13.41 -0.92
C LEU A 153 10.31 14.02 0.16
N LYS A 154 11.34 14.77 -0.25
CA LYS A 154 12.24 15.44 0.68
C LYS A 154 11.53 16.51 1.52
N LYS A 155 10.64 17.28 0.93
CA LYS A 155 9.82 18.28 1.65
C LYS A 155 8.95 17.60 2.71
N ALA A 156 8.30 16.51 2.37
CA ALA A 156 7.46 15.76 3.30
C ALA A 156 8.29 15.23 4.48
N GLN A 157 9.48 14.71 4.22
CA GLN A 157 10.38 14.18 5.26
C GLN A 157 10.84 15.26 6.25
N LYS A 158 10.90 16.51 5.82
CA LYS A 158 11.28 17.63 6.71
C LYS A 158 10.17 18.02 7.68
N ILE A 159 8.91 17.76 7.33
CA ILE A 159 7.77 18.19 8.15
C ILE A 159 7.21 17.09 9.05
N THR A 160 7.60 15.83 8.86
CA THR A 160 7.04 14.73 9.65
C THR A 160 7.96 13.52 9.69
N ASN A 161 7.84 12.77 10.79
CA ASN A 161 8.41 11.42 10.93
C ASN A 161 7.39 10.32 10.61
N THR A 162 6.17 10.70 10.22
CA THR A 162 5.15 9.73 9.79
C THR A 162 5.69 8.96 8.58
N PRO A 163 5.59 7.62 8.57
CA PRO A 163 6.07 6.83 7.44
C PRO A 163 5.46 7.25 6.11
N ILE A 164 6.28 7.23 5.08
CA ILE A 164 5.87 7.61 3.73
C ILE A 164 5.89 6.38 2.83
N VAL A 165 4.76 6.16 2.17
CA VAL A 165 4.60 5.17 1.12
C VAL A 165 4.62 5.92 -0.21
N VAL A 166 5.45 5.49 -1.14
CA VAL A 166 5.49 6.05 -2.49
C VAL A 166 4.86 5.06 -3.46
N ILE A 167 4.12 5.58 -4.44
CA ILE A 167 3.40 4.77 -5.41
C ILE A 167 3.56 5.36 -6.82
N GLY A 168 3.41 4.54 -7.83
CA GLY A 168 3.35 4.93 -9.23
C GLY A 168 4.43 4.30 -10.08
N GLY A 169 4.08 3.29 -10.86
CA GLY A 169 4.95 2.66 -11.85
C GLY A 169 6.27 2.12 -11.32
N ILE A 170 6.30 1.69 -10.06
CA ILE A 170 7.55 1.22 -9.44
C ILE A 170 7.88 -0.17 -9.94
N ASN A 171 9.13 -0.35 -10.38
CA ASN A 171 9.65 -1.59 -10.96
C ASN A 171 11.14 -1.75 -10.65
N PHE A 172 11.74 -2.79 -11.21
CA PHE A 172 13.15 -3.08 -11.04
C PHE A 172 14.09 -1.92 -11.44
N ASN A 173 13.70 -1.14 -12.45
CA ASN A 173 14.57 -0.08 -12.99
C ASN A 173 14.56 1.20 -12.15
N ASN A 174 13.53 1.43 -11.34
CA ASN A 174 13.37 2.73 -10.65
C ASN A 174 13.25 2.64 -9.12
N TYR A 175 13.12 1.45 -8.55
CA TYR A 175 12.86 1.30 -7.12
C TYR A 175 14.02 1.76 -6.22
N LYS A 176 15.26 1.54 -6.65
CA LYS A 176 16.45 1.88 -5.84
C LYS A 176 16.55 3.36 -5.55
N ASN A 177 16.24 4.19 -6.54
CA ASN A 177 16.29 5.65 -6.38
C ASN A 177 15.34 6.13 -5.27
N LEU A 178 14.17 5.52 -5.18
CA LEU A 178 13.19 5.86 -4.14
C LEU A 178 13.69 5.46 -2.75
N LEU A 179 14.31 4.28 -2.63
CA LEU A 179 14.91 3.83 -1.37
C LEU A 179 16.11 4.70 -0.97
N LEU A 180 16.97 5.08 -1.92
CA LEU A 180 18.10 5.97 -1.67
C LEU A 180 17.63 7.34 -1.16
N ASN A 181 16.46 7.80 -1.58
CA ASN A 181 15.84 9.02 -1.10
C ASN A 181 14.95 8.80 0.12
N LYS A 182 15.14 7.67 0.82
CA LYS A 182 14.56 7.37 2.14
C LYS A 182 13.03 7.24 2.16
N ALA A 183 12.41 6.82 1.05
CA ALA A 183 11.02 6.36 1.11
C ALA A 183 10.96 5.16 2.06
N ASN A 184 9.97 5.13 2.93
CA ASN A 184 9.84 4.05 3.92
C ASN A 184 9.31 2.76 3.27
N PHE A 185 8.30 2.89 2.42
CA PHE A 185 7.68 1.75 1.73
C PHE A 185 7.41 2.09 0.28
N LEU A 186 7.56 1.09 -0.58
CA LEU A 186 7.29 1.18 -2.01
C LEU A 186 6.01 0.38 -2.31
N ALA A 187 4.96 1.06 -2.78
CA ALA A 187 3.73 0.42 -3.18
C ALA A 187 3.86 -0.10 -4.60
N ILE A 188 3.72 -1.40 -4.78
CA ILE A 188 3.96 -2.09 -6.04
C ILE A 188 2.79 -3.01 -6.36
N SER A 189 2.32 -2.98 -7.60
CA SER A 189 1.28 -3.89 -8.08
C SER A 189 1.66 -4.49 -9.44
N GLY A 190 1.64 -3.70 -10.50
CA GLY A 190 1.83 -4.19 -11.87
C GLY A 190 3.12 -4.96 -12.11
N TYR A 191 4.22 -4.48 -11.57
CA TYR A 191 5.52 -5.16 -11.71
C TYR A 191 5.49 -6.60 -11.17
N ILE A 192 4.74 -6.85 -10.11
CA ILE A 192 4.63 -8.19 -9.50
C ILE A 192 3.57 -9.03 -10.21
N TRP A 193 2.34 -8.51 -10.35
CA TRP A 193 1.20 -9.30 -10.80
C TRP A 193 0.99 -9.32 -12.31
N LYS A 194 1.46 -8.32 -13.03
CA LYS A 194 1.29 -8.17 -14.48
C LYS A 194 2.61 -8.25 -15.24
N ASN A 195 3.65 -8.79 -14.64
CA ASN A 195 4.96 -8.94 -15.29
C ASN A 195 4.85 -9.98 -16.40
N LYS A 196 5.21 -9.59 -17.62
CA LYS A 196 5.14 -10.47 -18.79
C LYS A 196 6.34 -11.43 -18.90
N LYS A 197 7.44 -11.13 -18.22
CA LYS A 197 8.69 -11.89 -18.32
C LYS A 197 8.95 -12.74 -17.10
N LEU A 198 8.48 -12.33 -15.93
CA LEU A 198 8.79 -12.97 -14.64
C LEU A 198 7.51 -13.36 -13.91
N LYS A 199 7.55 -14.54 -13.28
CA LYS A 199 6.52 -14.93 -12.31
C LYS A 199 6.61 -14.00 -11.08
N PRO A 200 5.52 -13.79 -10.35
CA PRO A 200 5.53 -12.88 -9.18
C PRO A 200 6.67 -13.15 -8.19
N LYS A 201 6.91 -14.40 -7.85
CA LYS A 201 8.03 -14.82 -6.99
C LYS A 201 9.38 -14.33 -7.50
N ASN A 202 9.63 -14.48 -8.80
CA ASN A 202 10.90 -14.08 -9.40
C ASN A 202 11.03 -12.56 -9.55
N ALA A 203 9.92 -11.89 -9.81
CA ALA A 203 9.89 -10.43 -9.89
C ALA A 203 10.28 -9.81 -8.54
N ILE A 204 9.69 -10.28 -7.44
CA ILE A 204 10.00 -9.72 -6.12
C ILE A 204 11.41 -10.06 -5.67
N LYS A 205 11.94 -11.22 -6.02
CA LYS A 205 13.33 -11.61 -5.70
C LYS A 205 14.36 -10.63 -6.26
N LYS A 206 14.09 -9.99 -7.38
CA LYS A 206 14.99 -9.01 -7.99
C LYS A 206 15.07 -7.70 -7.22
N LEU A 207 14.10 -7.41 -6.36
CA LEU A 207 14.09 -6.20 -5.54
C LEU A 207 14.90 -6.46 -4.26
N ILE A 208 16.14 -6.08 -4.29
CA ILE A 208 17.08 -6.35 -3.18
C ILE A 208 17.23 -5.13 -2.30
#